data_01946bf7a8d4d352fc3b336eb6a3f08a
#
_entry.id   01946bf7a8d4d352fc3b336eb6a3f08a
#
_cell.length_a   1.000
_cell.length_b   1.000
_cell.length_c   1.000
_cell.angle_alpha   90.00
_cell.angle_beta   90.00
_cell.angle_gamma   90.00
#
_symmetry.space_group_name_H-M   'P 1'
#
loop_
_entity.id
_entity.type
_entity.pdbx_description
1 polymer ?
#
loop_
_entity_poly.entity_id
_entity_poly.type
_entity_poly.pdbx_seq_one_letter_code
_entity_poly.pdbx_strand_id
1 'polypeptide(L)'
;MKKLVRIWGALVLALLFASIAVAQDSGRLDGEILDKEGKPYPDVTVAIKNSDTGQTYTVKTDKNGKFVQLGLRSAIYLITLTNENDKLSYGPVKFQVDSSKDNNFKLSFKELVAETAAAHPEDAKKKEEEEDKFKTMKLHFQNGLTAMTEATDLQKQIRTAPADQRAPLQQKRTADCQTALTEFQQAEQGVGAKEVANHATVLQDLGAAYECAGRYDDAAAAFQKAIDLKPQAAYYSGLSTNLANSAAAQTDPKVTESKLAEAHAGCDKAAALDPAVGGTCYRNVGIVLNNKGRQKDAVAPLQKATQANPKDAQAWYLLGSALTAMMDCKQEGEKMTCTLAPGTEDAYQKCIDIDPSSALGKECKDNLDGARAAAGGTETTVSKKKKKS
;
A
#
# COMPACT_ATOMS: atom_id res chain seq x y z
N MET A 1 -55.77 21.08 78.97
CA MET A 1 -55.15 20.57 77.73
C MET A 1 -55.27 21.55 76.51
N LYS A 2 -55.55 22.82 76.70
CA LYS A 2 -55.67 23.76 75.58
C LYS A 2 -54.57 24.87 75.49
N LYS A 3 -53.58 24.84 76.37
CA LYS A 3 -52.45 25.78 76.41
C LYS A 3 -51.11 25.23 75.91
N LEU A 4 -50.95 23.90 75.74
CA LEU A 4 -49.70 23.32 75.24
C LEU A 4 -49.61 23.23 73.72
N VAL A 5 -50.75 23.33 72.97
CA VAL A 5 -50.74 23.20 71.51
C VAL A 5 -50.31 24.53 70.82
N ARG A 6 -50.38 25.68 71.51
CA ARG A 6 -49.98 26.98 70.90
C ARG A 6 -48.47 27.30 70.91
N ILE A 7 -47.65 26.58 71.72
CA ILE A 7 -46.22 26.84 71.81
C ILE A 7 -45.46 26.03 70.76
N TRP A 8 -45.96 24.87 70.35
CA TRP A 8 -45.35 24.02 69.31
C TRP A 8 -45.57 24.53 67.88
N GLY A 9 -46.65 25.30 67.62
CA GLY A 9 -46.89 25.86 66.29
C GLY A 9 -45.97 27.05 65.96
N ALA A 10 -45.44 27.77 66.97
CA ALA A 10 -44.53 28.88 66.74
C ALA A 10 -43.05 28.47 66.55
N LEU A 11 -42.67 27.29 67.07
CA LEU A 11 -41.31 26.82 66.93
C LEU A 11 -41.06 26.12 65.58
N VAL A 12 -42.11 25.54 64.97
CA VAL A 12 -42.02 24.92 63.62
C VAL A 12 -41.99 25.97 62.51
N LEU A 13 -42.66 27.13 62.74
CA LEU A 13 -42.65 28.21 61.74
C LEU A 13 -41.39 29.05 61.72
N ALA A 14 -40.58 29.01 62.79
CA ALA A 14 -39.30 29.71 62.85
C ALA A 14 -38.12 28.92 62.26
N LEU A 15 -38.28 27.59 62.03
CA LEU A 15 -37.31 26.77 61.35
C LEU A 15 -37.41 26.72 59.85
N LEU A 16 -38.45 27.30 59.27
CA LEU A 16 -38.72 27.32 57.81
C LEU A 16 -38.18 28.58 57.08
N PHE A 17 -37.60 29.56 57.81
CA PHE A 17 -37.08 30.77 57.23
C PHE A 17 -35.58 30.98 57.37
N ALA A 18 -34.81 29.93 57.70
CA ALA A 18 -33.37 29.94 57.67
C ALA A 18 -32.75 29.25 56.48
N SER A 19 -33.43 29.22 55.36
CA SER A 19 -32.75 29.09 54.04
C SER A 19 -32.16 30.45 53.71
N ILE A 20 -31.02 30.74 54.27
CA ILE A 20 -30.16 31.78 53.75
C ILE A 20 -29.86 31.35 52.31
N ALA A 21 -30.52 31.99 51.36
CA ALA A 21 -30.08 32.00 49.99
C ALA A 21 -28.68 32.65 50.03
N VAL A 22 -27.64 31.86 50.18
CA VAL A 22 -26.31 32.29 49.82
C VAL A 22 -26.43 32.53 48.32
N ALA A 23 -26.59 33.78 47.92
CA ALA A 23 -26.40 34.20 46.56
C ALA A 23 -24.98 33.73 46.22
N GLN A 24 -24.90 32.57 45.56
CA GLN A 24 -23.63 32.07 45.10
C GLN A 24 -23.20 33.05 43.98
N ASP A 25 -22.23 33.90 44.28
CA ASP A 25 -21.54 34.66 43.27
C ASP A 25 -21.01 33.71 42.23
N SER A 26 -21.77 33.55 41.15
CA SER A 26 -21.43 32.63 40.05
C SER A 26 -21.03 33.44 38.84
N GLY A 27 -19.74 33.33 38.50
CA GLY A 27 -19.16 33.98 37.34
C GLY A 27 -19.52 33.28 36.02
N ARG A 28 -19.31 34.02 34.98
CA ARG A 28 -19.44 33.57 33.58
C ARG A 28 -18.06 33.56 32.93
N LEU A 29 -17.76 32.56 32.14
CA LEU A 29 -16.59 32.47 31.28
C LEU A 29 -17.05 32.40 29.82
N ASP A 30 -16.71 33.39 29.03
CA ASP A 30 -16.87 33.41 27.58
C ASP A 30 -15.53 33.04 26.97
N GLY A 31 -15.55 32.15 25.97
CA GLY A 31 -14.35 31.69 25.30
C GLY A 31 -14.45 31.70 23.79
N GLU A 32 -13.30 31.89 23.14
CA GLU A 32 -13.13 31.83 21.70
C GLU A 32 -11.88 30.98 21.38
N ILE A 33 -12.03 29.97 20.52
CA ILE A 33 -10.94 29.12 20.07
C ILE A 33 -10.81 29.28 18.56
N LEU A 34 -9.60 29.57 18.10
CA LEU A 34 -9.23 29.69 16.69
C LEU A 34 -8.24 28.61 16.31
N ASP A 35 -8.38 28.05 15.09
CA ASP A 35 -7.52 27.02 14.53
C ASP A 35 -6.13 27.55 14.13
N LYS A 36 -5.34 26.71 13.45
CA LYS A 36 -3.98 27.05 12.98
C LYS A 36 -3.96 28.07 11.85
N GLU A 37 -5.06 28.21 11.13
CA GLU A 37 -5.26 29.23 10.09
C GLU A 37 -5.79 30.55 10.67
N GLY A 38 -6.19 30.54 11.95
CA GLY A 38 -6.80 31.68 12.62
C GLY A 38 -8.31 31.81 12.38
N LYS A 39 -8.96 30.73 11.93
CA LYS A 39 -10.41 30.64 11.73
C LYS A 39 -11.10 30.09 12.98
N PRO A 40 -12.41 30.37 13.15
CA PRO A 40 -13.19 29.74 14.21
C PRO A 40 -13.03 28.24 14.25
N TYR A 41 -12.77 27.66 15.43
CA TYR A 41 -12.58 26.21 15.62
C TYR A 41 -13.79 25.58 16.30
N PRO A 42 -14.74 25.01 15.53
CA PRO A 42 -15.95 24.39 16.08
C PRO A 42 -15.65 23.01 16.67
N ASP A 43 -16.62 22.49 17.45
CA ASP A 43 -16.62 21.13 18.03
C ASP A 43 -15.43 20.82 18.95
N VAL A 44 -14.68 21.82 19.39
CA VAL A 44 -13.62 21.64 20.41
C VAL A 44 -14.29 21.44 21.77
N THR A 45 -13.99 20.33 22.41
CA THR A 45 -14.39 20.03 23.79
C THR A 45 -13.47 20.81 24.73
N VAL A 46 -14.07 21.67 25.57
CA VAL A 46 -13.39 22.51 26.57
C VAL A 46 -13.71 21.96 27.94
N ALA A 47 -12.74 21.31 28.58
CA ALA A 47 -12.84 20.85 29.96
C ALA A 47 -12.25 21.91 30.90
N ILE A 48 -13.07 22.40 31.84
CA ILE A 48 -12.75 23.49 32.78
C ILE A 48 -12.75 22.91 34.18
N LYS A 49 -11.58 22.59 34.72
CA LYS A 49 -11.41 21.95 36.02
C LYS A 49 -10.96 22.96 37.07
N ASN A 50 -11.75 23.09 38.14
CA ASN A 50 -11.38 23.87 39.31
C ASN A 50 -10.15 23.26 40.00
N SER A 51 -9.07 24.04 40.21
CA SER A 51 -7.83 23.55 40.78
C SER A 51 -7.93 23.16 42.26
N ASP A 52 -8.87 23.79 43.00
CA ASP A 52 -8.99 23.61 44.46
C ASP A 52 -9.95 22.45 44.80
N THR A 53 -11.09 22.38 44.07
CA THR A 53 -12.15 21.41 44.36
C THR A 53 -12.12 20.20 43.45
N GLY A 54 -11.41 20.24 42.33
CA GLY A 54 -11.40 19.20 41.30
C GLY A 54 -12.67 19.10 40.44
N GLN A 55 -13.70 19.95 40.72
CA GLN A 55 -14.93 19.99 39.94
C GLN A 55 -14.62 20.36 38.48
N THR A 56 -15.17 19.57 37.56
CA THR A 56 -14.94 19.77 36.10
C THR A 56 -16.26 20.12 35.42
N TYR A 57 -16.23 21.14 34.58
CA TYR A 57 -17.28 21.52 33.65
C TYR A 57 -16.79 21.17 32.25
N THR A 58 -17.71 20.79 31.36
CA THR A 58 -17.39 20.45 29.97
C THR A 58 -18.37 21.15 29.05
N VAL A 59 -17.85 21.88 28.06
CA VAL A 59 -18.64 22.58 27.06
C VAL A 59 -17.95 22.38 25.70
N LYS A 60 -18.69 22.54 24.59
CA LYS A 60 -18.15 22.52 23.23
C LYS A 60 -18.20 23.89 22.59
N THR A 61 -17.25 24.19 21.73
CA THR A 61 -17.31 25.39 20.89
C THR A 61 -18.40 25.23 19.82
N ASP A 62 -19.07 26.33 19.55
CA ASP A 62 -20.06 26.45 18.49
C ASP A 62 -19.39 26.60 17.09
N LYS A 63 -20.24 26.79 16.04
CA LYS A 63 -19.77 27.00 14.66
C LYS A 63 -18.88 28.23 14.47
N ASN A 64 -18.90 29.15 15.44
CA ASN A 64 -18.06 30.38 15.46
C ASN A 64 -16.85 30.23 16.37
N GLY A 65 -16.53 29.00 16.82
CA GLY A 65 -15.42 28.74 17.75
C GLY A 65 -15.65 29.22 19.16
N LYS A 66 -16.89 29.60 19.53
CA LYS A 66 -17.22 30.22 20.83
C LYS A 66 -17.86 29.23 21.79
N PHE A 67 -17.60 29.41 23.08
CA PHE A 67 -18.26 28.72 24.16
C PHE A 67 -18.59 29.62 25.33
N VAL A 68 -19.56 29.23 26.15
CA VAL A 68 -19.94 29.90 27.37
C VAL A 68 -20.09 28.91 28.49
N GLN A 69 -19.45 29.16 29.62
CA GLN A 69 -19.66 28.38 30.85
C GLN A 69 -20.13 29.30 31.97
N LEU A 70 -21.28 28.96 32.54
CA LEU A 70 -21.88 29.69 33.69
C LEU A 70 -21.64 28.92 34.99
N GLY A 71 -21.81 29.58 36.12
CA GLY A 71 -21.79 28.96 37.46
C GLY A 71 -20.39 28.74 38.00
N LEU A 72 -19.40 29.43 37.48
CA LEU A 72 -18.01 29.34 37.97
C LEU A 72 -17.83 30.26 39.20
N ARG A 73 -17.19 29.75 40.25
CA ARG A 73 -16.77 30.55 41.40
C ARG A 73 -15.41 31.18 41.12
N SER A 74 -15.09 32.25 41.85
CA SER A 74 -13.76 32.84 41.80
C SER A 74 -12.71 31.80 42.24
N ALA A 75 -11.88 31.36 41.32
CA ALA A 75 -10.83 30.37 41.53
C ALA A 75 -9.90 30.27 40.30
N ILE A 76 -8.80 29.55 40.45
CA ILE A 76 -7.98 29.11 39.31
C ILE A 76 -8.61 27.85 38.68
N TYR A 77 -8.76 27.89 37.39
CA TYR A 77 -9.22 26.77 36.61
C TYR A 77 -8.13 26.28 35.65
N LEU A 78 -8.14 24.97 35.43
CA LEU A 78 -7.29 24.31 34.44
C LEU A 78 -8.17 24.01 33.20
N ILE A 79 -7.87 24.69 32.08
CA ILE A 79 -8.63 24.53 30.84
C ILE A 79 -7.86 23.58 29.93
N THR A 80 -8.53 22.50 29.50
CA THR A 80 -8.01 21.52 28.53
C THR A 80 -8.92 21.49 27.31
N LEU A 81 -8.32 21.52 26.13
CA LEU A 81 -9.02 21.50 24.83
C LEU A 81 -8.75 20.17 24.14
N THR A 82 -9.81 19.52 23.66
CA THR A 82 -9.71 18.28 22.86
C THR A 82 -10.63 18.33 21.65
N ASN A 83 -10.18 17.77 20.53
CA ASN A 83 -11.02 17.50 19.38
C ASN A 83 -10.61 16.12 18.81
N GLU A 84 -11.53 15.16 18.85
CA GLU A 84 -11.27 13.79 18.42
C GLU A 84 -11.03 13.68 16.91
N ASN A 85 -11.73 14.49 16.12
CA ASN A 85 -11.61 14.47 14.66
C ASN A 85 -10.20 14.84 14.19
N ASP A 86 -9.62 15.88 14.85
CA ASP A 86 -8.29 16.40 14.51
C ASP A 86 -7.18 15.87 15.44
N LYS A 87 -7.53 14.93 16.34
CA LYS A 87 -6.63 14.40 17.39
C LYS A 87 -5.99 15.51 18.23
N LEU A 88 -6.71 16.62 18.41
CA LEU A 88 -6.26 17.73 19.23
C LEU A 88 -6.29 17.35 20.71
N SER A 89 -5.18 17.59 21.42
CA SER A 89 -5.12 17.62 22.89
C SER A 89 -4.17 18.75 23.29
N TYR A 90 -4.69 19.77 23.95
CA TYR A 90 -3.93 20.95 24.36
C TYR A 90 -4.30 21.38 25.78
N GLY A 91 -3.33 21.79 26.58
CA GLY A 91 -3.49 22.18 27.95
C GLY A 91 -2.90 21.17 28.94
N PRO A 92 -3.13 21.34 30.25
CA PRO A 92 -4.01 22.35 30.87
C PRO A 92 -3.43 23.76 30.87
N VAL A 93 -4.26 24.75 30.53
CA VAL A 93 -3.93 26.18 30.66
C VAL A 93 -4.55 26.69 31.94
N LYS A 94 -3.74 27.38 32.80
CA LYS A 94 -4.25 28.03 33.99
C LYS A 94 -5.00 29.31 33.64
N PHE A 95 -6.23 29.44 34.14
CA PHE A 95 -7.05 30.64 33.93
C PHE A 95 -7.72 31.03 35.25
N GLN A 96 -7.56 32.30 35.64
CA GLN A 96 -8.19 32.87 36.83
C GLN A 96 -9.60 33.37 36.51
N VAL A 97 -10.61 32.81 37.14
CA VAL A 97 -11.98 33.28 37.08
C VAL A 97 -12.24 34.21 38.26
N ASP A 98 -12.82 35.37 38.03
CA ASP A 98 -13.35 36.31 39.03
C ASP A 98 -14.86 36.41 38.80
N SER A 99 -15.66 35.94 39.75
CA SER A 99 -17.13 35.94 39.64
C SER A 99 -17.77 37.32 39.60
N SER A 100 -17.01 38.37 39.99
CA SER A 100 -17.47 39.74 39.93
C SER A 100 -17.21 40.46 38.60
N LYS A 101 -16.56 39.79 37.62
CA LYS A 101 -16.15 40.37 36.34
C LYS A 101 -16.53 39.48 35.17
N ASP A 102 -16.48 40.07 33.97
CA ASP A 102 -16.51 39.29 32.74
C ASP A 102 -15.16 38.58 32.53
N ASN A 103 -15.22 37.27 32.38
CA ASN A 103 -14.04 36.45 32.14
C ASN A 103 -14.04 36.02 30.68
N ASN A 104 -13.01 36.42 29.96
CA ASN A 104 -12.84 36.09 28.54
C ASN A 104 -11.60 35.24 28.33
N PHE A 105 -11.79 34.05 27.78
CA PHE A 105 -10.73 33.16 27.41
C PHE A 105 -10.60 33.10 25.89
N LYS A 106 -9.47 33.55 25.35
CA LYS A 106 -9.20 33.47 23.93
C LYS A 106 -7.92 32.68 23.70
N LEU A 107 -7.99 31.73 22.77
CA LEU A 107 -6.85 30.94 22.36
C LEU A 107 -6.84 30.81 20.83
N SER A 108 -5.70 31.20 20.23
CA SER A 108 -5.43 31.06 18.81
C SER A 108 -4.28 30.08 18.61
N PHE A 109 -4.55 28.95 17.99
CA PHE A 109 -3.49 27.99 17.66
C PHE A 109 -2.51 28.58 16.65
N LYS A 110 -2.93 29.48 15.78
CA LYS A 110 -2.06 30.26 14.89
C LYS A 110 -1.04 31.10 15.64
N GLU A 111 -1.48 31.82 16.65
CA GLU A 111 -0.59 32.66 17.49
C GLU A 111 0.36 31.81 18.33
N LEU A 112 -0.14 30.71 18.90
CA LEU A 112 0.69 29.73 19.63
C LEU A 112 1.79 29.09 18.75
N VAL A 113 1.47 28.72 17.53
CA VAL A 113 2.46 28.20 16.59
C VAL A 113 3.48 29.26 16.24
N ALA A 114 3.04 30.50 15.99
CA ALA A 114 3.93 31.61 15.69
C ALA A 114 4.85 31.93 16.88
N GLU A 115 4.31 31.96 18.11
CA GLU A 115 5.07 32.23 19.34
C GLU A 115 6.09 31.09 19.60
N THR A 116 5.68 29.84 19.41
CA THR A 116 6.58 28.67 19.55
C THR A 116 7.69 28.72 18.49
N ALA A 117 7.36 29.05 17.25
CA ALA A 117 8.33 29.24 16.17
C ALA A 117 9.31 30.39 16.45
N ALA A 118 8.83 31.48 17.01
CA ALA A 118 9.68 32.60 17.41
C ALA A 118 10.60 32.26 18.60
N ALA A 119 10.13 31.43 19.54
CA ALA A 119 10.92 30.97 20.68
C ALA A 119 11.98 29.93 20.29
N HIS A 120 11.70 29.12 19.23
CA HIS A 120 12.58 28.06 18.74
C HIS A 120 12.73 28.14 17.21
N PRO A 121 13.40 29.17 16.68
CA PRO A 121 13.47 29.41 15.23
C PRO A 121 14.19 28.31 14.46
N GLU A 122 15.16 27.62 15.06
CA GLU A 122 15.87 26.51 14.43
C GLU A 122 14.97 25.26 14.27
N ASP A 123 14.14 24.97 15.28
CA ASP A 123 13.21 23.85 15.23
C ASP A 123 12.07 24.12 14.23
N ALA A 124 11.57 25.37 14.17
CA ALA A 124 10.57 25.78 13.20
C ALA A 124 11.09 25.67 11.77
N LYS A 125 12.30 26.15 11.51
CA LYS A 125 12.97 26.07 10.19
C LYS A 125 13.20 24.62 9.79
N LYS A 126 13.68 23.77 10.71
CA LYS A 126 13.89 22.35 10.47
C LYS A 126 12.59 21.64 10.11
N LYS A 127 11.50 21.97 10.81
CA LYS A 127 10.18 21.40 10.52
C LYS A 127 9.67 21.84 9.15
N GLU A 128 9.84 23.10 8.76
CA GLU A 128 9.49 23.59 7.43
C GLU A 128 10.30 22.89 6.34
N GLU A 129 11.60 22.71 6.54
CA GLU A 129 12.47 21.95 5.62
C GLU A 129 12.04 20.47 5.51
N GLU A 130 11.64 19.84 6.61
CA GLU A 130 11.11 18.46 6.60
C GLU A 130 9.76 18.38 5.85
N GLU A 131 8.86 19.34 6.08
CA GLU A 131 7.57 19.43 5.37
C GLU A 131 7.77 19.65 3.86
N ASP A 132 8.70 20.50 3.45
CA ASP A 132 8.97 20.78 2.04
C ASP A 132 9.67 19.57 1.37
N LYS A 133 10.57 18.89 2.06
CA LYS A 133 11.13 17.62 1.59
C LYS A 133 10.04 16.56 1.38
N PHE A 134 9.12 16.45 2.34
CA PHE A 134 8.00 15.51 2.22
C PHE A 134 7.06 15.85 1.05
N LYS A 135 6.73 17.13 0.84
CA LYS A 135 5.92 17.58 -0.31
C LYS A 135 6.62 17.26 -1.64
N THR A 136 7.91 17.53 -1.72
CA THR A 136 8.74 17.27 -2.90
C THR A 136 8.82 15.76 -3.17
N MET A 137 9.09 14.96 -2.16
CA MET A 137 9.07 13.49 -2.25
C MET A 137 7.74 12.98 -2.76
N LYS A 138 6.62 13.48 -2.21
CA LYS A 138 5.26 13.09 -2.64
C LYS A 138 5.00 13.46 -4.10
N LEU A 139 5.46 14.61 -4.56
CA LEU A 139 5.32 15.04 -5.96
C LEU A 139 6.08 14.08 -6.89
N HIS A 140 7.35 13.79 -6.60
CA HIS A 140 8.14 12.85 -7.38
C HIS A 140 7.52 11.45 -7.37
N PHE A 141 7.06 10.98 -6.23
CA PHE A 141 6.36 9.69 -6.13
C PHE A 141 5.11 9.64 -7.03
N GLN A 142 4.30 10.70 -7.02
CA GLN A 142 3.10 10.79 -7.87
C GLN A 142 3.43 10.83 -9.36
N ASN A 143 4.47 11.57 -9.75
CA ASN A 143 4.94 11.61 -11.12
C ASN A 143 5.43 10.23 -11.60
N GLY A 144 6.16 9.53 -10.74
CA GLY A 144 6.62 8.16 -10.99
C GLY A 144 5.46 7.18 -11.24
N LEU A 145 4.41 7.24 -10.40
CA LEU A 145 3.19 6.43 -10.59
C LEU A 145 2.49 6.75 -11.91
N THR A 146 2.43 8.02 -12.29
CA THR A 146 1.83 8.43 -13.57
C THR A 146 2.59 7.83 -14.74
N ALA A 147 3.91 7.97 -14.77
CA ALA A 147 4.75 7.41 -15.81
C ALA A 147 4.68 5.87 -15.89
N MET A 148 4.61 5.17 -14.74
CA MET A 148 4.41 3.72 -14.71
C MET A 148 3.06 3.29 -15.27
N THR A 149 2.01 4.09 -15.01
CA THR A 149 0.68 3.84 -15.56
C THR A 149 0.70 3.96 -17.08
N GLU A 150 1.29 5.04 -17.61
CA GLU A 150 1.46 5.26 -19.06
C GLU A 150 2.26 4.13 -19.71
N ALA A 151 3.39 3.73 -19.12
CA ALA A 151 4.20 2.61 -19.61
C ALA A 151 3.42 1.28 -19.63
N THR A 152 2.56 1.04 -18.63
CA THR A 152 1.70 -0.15 -18.56
C THR A 152 0.64 -0.14 -19.65
N ASP A 153 0.02 0.99 -19.91
CA ASP A 153 -0.99 1.13 -20.97
C ASP A 153 -0.38 0.99 -22.35
N LEU A 154 0.81 1.53 -22.56
CA LEU A 154 1.58 1.30 -23.79
C LEU A 154 1.93 -0.18 -23.97
N GLN A 155 2.27 -0.91 -22.92
CA GLN A 155 2.51 -2.35 -22.99
C GLN A 155 1.27 -3.13 -23.45
N LYS A 156 0.05 -2.72 -23.02
CA LYS A 156 -1.21 -3.29 -23.51
C LYS A 156 -1.42 -3.00 -24.99
N GLN A 157 -1.18 -1.75 -25.42
CA GLN A 157 -1.29 -1.34 -26.80
C GLN A 157 -0.31 -2.11 -27.71
N ILE A 158 0.94 -2.27 -27.30
CA ILE A 158 1.97 -3.00 -28.06
C ILE A 158 1.54 -4.44 -28.35
N ARG A 159 0.84 -5.10 -27.41
CA ARG A 159 0.38 -6.50 -27.59
C ARG A 159 -0.62 -6.65 -28.75
N THR A 160 -1.45 -5.65 -28.98
CA THR A 160 -2.52 -5.67 -29.98
C THR A 160 -2.20 -4.86 -31.25
N ALA A 161 -1.14 -4.04 -31.23
CA ALA A 161 -0.78 -3.16 -32.33
C ALA A 161 -0.25 -3.94 -33.54
N PRO A 162 -0.53 -3.46 -34.78
CA PRO A 162 0.14 -3.92 -35.99
C PRO A 162 1.67 -3.81 -35.89
N ALA A 163 2.37 -4.64 -36.65
CA ALA A 163 3.83 -4.77 -36.55
C ALA A 163 4.59 -3.46 -36.75
N ASP A 164 4.13 -2.64 -37.69
CA ASP A 164 4.68 -1.32 -38.06
C ASP A 164 4.50 -0.26 -36.96
N GLN A 165 3.51 -0.41 -36.08
CA GLN A 165 3.22 0.52 -34.97
C GLN A 165 3.90 0.12 -33.67
N ARG A 166 4.42 -1.09 -33.55
CA ARG A 166 5.01 -1.58 -32.29
C ARG A 166 6.28 -0.85 -31.88
N ALA A 167 7.17 -0.55 -32.84
CA ALA A 167 8.45 0.08 -32.53
C ALA A 167 8.32 1.47 -31.90
N PRO A 168 7.52 2.41 -32.44
CA PRO A 168 7.32 3.71 -31.80
C PRO A 168 6.63 3.61 -30.44
N LEU A 169 5.68 2.69 -30.24
CA LEU A 169 5.05 2.46 -28.93
C LEU A 169 6.07 1.91 -27.91
N GLN A 170 6.94 1.00 -28.35
CA GLN A 170 8.01 0.47 -27.50
C GLN A 170 9.01 1.55 -27.07
N GLN A 171 9.37 2.46 -28.00
CA GLN A 171 10.25 3.58 -27.69
C GLN A 171 9.62 4.52 -26.66
N LYS A 172 8.34 4.86 -26.83
CA LYS A 172 7.61 5.68 -25.85
C LYS A 172 7.54 5.00 -24.50
N ARG A 173 7.17 3.71 -24.44
CA ARG A 173 7.16 2.93 -23.21
C ARG A 173 8.52 2.95 -22.49
N THR A 174 9.60 2.81 -23.23
CA THR A 174 10.96 2.87 -22.67
C THR A 174 11.27 4.22 -22.05
N ALA A 175 10.84 5.32 -22.70
CA ALA A 175 10.99 6.67 -22.16
C ALA A 175 10.17 6.86 -20.86
N ASP A 176 8.92 6.38 -20.82
CA ASP A 176 8.08 6.46 -19.64
C ASP A 176 8.64 5.62 -18.47
N CYS A 177 9.19 4.42 -18.74
CA CYS A 177 9.90 3.63 -17.74
C CYS A 177 11.11 4.38 -17.15
N GLN A 178 11.87 5.09 -18.01
CA GLN A 178 13.04 5.86 -17.56
C GLN A 178 12.60 7.10 -16.75
N THR A 179 11.52 7.75 -17.14
CA THR A 179 10.91 8.85 -16.38
C THR A 179 10.49 8.36 -14.98
N ALA A 180 9.75 7.26 -14.92
CA ALA A 180 9.33 6.66 -13.65
C ALA A 180 10.51 6.33 -12.75
N LEU A 181 11.57 5.75 -13.32
CA LEU A 181 12.81 5.43 -12.60
C LEU A 181 13.45 6.67 -11.98
N THR A 182 13.58 7.76 -12.75
CA THR A 182 14.16 9.02 -12.28
C THR A 182 13.32 9.63 -11.16
N GLU A 183 12.03 9.66 -11.33
CA GLU A 183 11.08 10.22 -10.36
C GLU A 183 11.08 9.43 -9.04
N PHE A 184 11.06 8.09 -9.07
CA PHE A 184 11.14 7.29 -7.85
C PHE A 184 12.50 7.36 -7.16
N GLN A 185 13.60 7.52 -7.90
CA GLN A 185 14.93 7.75 -7.31
C GLN A 185 14.96 9.08 -6.53
N GLN A 186 14.31 10.12 -7.06
CA GLN A 186 14.19 11.41 -6.36
C GLN A 186 13.25 11.29 -5.15
N ALA A 187 12.16 10.53 -5.27
CA ALA A 187 11.30 10.25 -4.14
C ALA A 187 12.04 9.51 -3.02
N GLU A 188 12.86 8.49 -3.34
CA GLU A 188 13.66 7.74 -2.35
C GLU A 188 14.58 8.66 -1.54
N GLN A 189 15.24 9.63 -2.20
CA GLN A 189 16.14 10.59 -1.54
C GLN A 189 15.39 11.52 -0.57
N GLY A 190 14.11 11.76 -0.81
CA GLY A 190 13.26 12.63 0.02
C GLY A 190 12.59 11.93 1.20
N VAL A 191 12.67 10.61 1.31
CA VAL A 191 12.02 9.86 2.40
C VAL A 191 12.75 10.08 3.71
N GLY A 192 12.00 10.50 4.75
CA GLY A 192 12.54 10.69 6.09
C GLY A 192 12.93 9.35 6.76
N ALA A 193 14.03 9.35 7.51
CA ALA A 193 14.57 8.15 8.16
C ALA A 193 13.58 7.43 9.11
N LYS A 194 12.55 8.13 9.59
CA LYS A 194 11.50 7.57 10.48
C LYS A 194 10.30 7.01 9.72
N GLU A 195 10.23 7.19 8.40
CA GLU A 195 9.09 6.82 7.57
C GLU A 195 9.26 5.43 6.93
N VAL A 196 9.55 4.43 7.75
CA VAL A 196 9.87 3.05 7.28
C VAL A 196 8.84 2.49 6.30
N ALA A 197 7.54 2.70 6.57
CA ALA A 197 6.48 2.18 5.70
C ALA A 197 6.45 2.87 4.34
N ASN A 198 6.61 4.21 4.31
CA ASN A 198 6.67 4.98 3.07
C ASN A 198 7.93 4.61 2.28
N HIS A 199 9.06 4.46 2.96
CA HIS A 199 10.32 4.07 2.32
C HIS A 199 10.21 2.69 1.66
N ALA A 200 9.63 1.69 2.34
CA ALA A 200 9.42 0.36 1.75
C ALA A 200 8.52 0.41 0.51
N THR A 201 7.49 1.28 0.50
CA THR A 201 6.61 1.48 -0.66
C THR A 201 7.35 2.14 -1.82
N VAL A 202 8.12 3.20 -1.56
CA VAL A 202 8.93 3.86 -2.60
C VAL A 202 9.95 2.89 -3.21
N LEU A 203 10.60 2.06 -2.40
CA LEU A 203 11.53 1.03 -2.87
C LEU A 203 10.86 -0.06 -3.70
N GLN A 204 9.63 -0.45 -3.36
CA GLN A 204 8.83 -1.37 -4.19
C GLN A 204 8.60 -0.79 -5.58
N ASP A 205 8.13 0.46 -5.66
CA ASP A 205 7.79 1.10 -6.93
C ASP A 205 9.05 1.44 -7.73
N LEU A 206 10.14 1.79 -7.05
CA LEU A 206 11.47 1.91 -7.67
C LEU A 206 11.94 0.57 -8.26
N GLY A 207 11.72 -0.54 -7.55
CA GLY A 207 12.00 -1.88 -8.06
C GLY A 207 11.19 -2.19 -9.32
N ALA A 208 9.90 -1.84 -9.36
CA ALA A 208 9.06 -1.99 -10.53
C ALA A 208 9.49 -1.11 -11.71
N ALA A 209 9.99 0.11 -11.44
CA ALA A 209 10.54 0.99 -12.47
C ALA A 209 11.85 0.47 -13.05
N TYR A 210 12.75 -0.08 -12.21
CA TYR A 210 13.93 -0.78 -12.67
C TYR A 210 13.58 -1.99 -13.55
N GLU A 211 12.59 -2.78 -13.15
CA GLU A 211 12.07 -3.91 -13.96
C GLU A 211 11.56 -3.42 -15.31
N CYS A 212 10.74 -2.36 -15.33
CA CYS A 212 10.23 -1.73 -16.55
C CYS A 212 11.36 -1.31 -17.49
N ALA A 213 12.45 -0.78 -16.94
CA ALA A 213 13.66 -0.38 -17.66
C ALA A 213 14.58 -1.55 -18.04
N GLY A 214 14.24 -2.80 -17.66
CA GLY A 214 15.05 -3.99 -17.92
C GLY A 214 16.30 -4.14 -17.03
N ARG A 215 16.40 -3.36 -15.96
CA ARG A 215 17.51 -3.35 -14.98
C ARG A 215 17.22 -4.32 -13.84
N TYR A 216 17.19 -5.60 -14.13
CA TYR A 216 16.68 -6.64 -13.23
C TYR A 216 17.48 -6.82 -11.94
N ASP A 217 18.81 -6.64 -11.97
CA ASP A 217 19.64 -6.73 -10.75
C ASP A 217 19.39 -5.54 -9.80
N ASP A 218 19.21 -4.35 -10.36
CA ASP A 218 18.86 -3.16 -9.57
C ASP A 218 17.44 -3.28 -9.01
N ALA A 219 16.50 -3.85 -9.78
CA ALA A 219 15.16 -4.15 -9.31
C ALA A 219 15.17 -5.12 -8.13
N ALA A 220 15.92 -6.23 -8.25
CA ALA A 220 16.08 -7.19 -7.17
C ALA A 220 16.67 -6.54 -5.90
N ALA A 221 17.69 -5.68 -6.06
CA ALA A 221 18.28 -4.94 -4.94
C ALA A 221 17.28 -3.98 -4.27
N ALA A 222 16.44 -3.29 -5.05
CA ALA A 222 15.41 -2.41 -4.50
C ALA A 222 14.34 -3.18 -3.72
N PHE A 223 13.86 -4.31 -4.25
CA PHE A 223 12.92 -5.18 -3.53
C PHE A 223 13.56 -5.78 -2.26
N GLN A 224 14.85 -6.15 -2.29
CA GLN A 224 15.55 -6.64 -1.09
C GLN A 224 15.60 -5.56 0.00
N LYS A 225 15.94 -4.31 -0.34
CA LYS A 225 15.88 -3.19 0.61
C LYS A 225 14.47 -2.99 1.19
N ALA A 226 13.42 -3.11 0.37
CA ALA A 226 12.03 -3.03 0.85
C ALA A 226 11.70 -4.15 1.85
N ILE A 227 12.18 -5.38 1.60
CA ILE A 227 12.04 -6.54 2.48
C ILE A 227 12.75 -6.30 3.81
N ASP A 228 13.96 -5.76 3.78
CA ASP A 228 14.77 -5.48 4.98
C ASP A 228 14.09 -4.45 5.89
N LEU A 229 13.36 -3.49 5.31
CA LEU A 229 12.57 -2.52 6.06
C LEU A 229 11.27 -3.12 6.60
N LYS A 230 10.53 -3.83 5.77
CA LYS A 230 9.22 -4.41 6.12
C LYS A 230 8.91 -5.61 5.24
N PRO A 231 9.13 -6.85 5.71
CA PRO A 231 8.85 -8.05 4.92
C PRO A 231 7.38 -8.13 4.50
N GLN A 232 7.12 -8.25 3.19
CA GLN A 232 5.79 -8.45 2.62
C GLN A 232 5.85 -9.44 1.46
N ALA A 233 4.78 -10.24 1.28
CA ALA A 233 4.70 -11.25 0.22
C ALA A 233 4.93 -10.66 -1.19
N ALA A 234 4.38 -9.47 -1.45
CA ALA A 234 4.55 -8.78 -2.73
C ALA A 234 6.01 -8.43 -3.04
N TYR A 235 6.80 -8.04 -2.03
CA TYR A 235 8.21 -7.70 -2.21
C TYR A 235 9.04 -8.93 -2.54
N TYR A 236 8.79 -10.06 -1.86
CA TYR A 236 9.42 -11.34 -2.20
C TYR A 236 9.04 -11.81 -3.61
N SER A 237 7.79 -11.58 -4.05
CA SER A 237 7.37 -11.89 -5.41
C SER A 237 8.10 -11.03 -6.45
N GLY A 238 8.23 -9.73 -6.20
CA GLY A 238 9.01 -8.81 -7.04
C GLY A 238 10.49 -9.21 -7.13
N LEU A 239 11.12 -9.47 -5.99
CA LEU A 239 12.49 -9.96 -5.91
C LEU A 239 12.68 -11.21 -6.75
N SER A 240 11.82 -12.22 -6.57
CA SER A 240 11.93 -13.52 -7.26
C SER A 240 11.75 -13.39 -8.77
N THR A 241 10.79 -12.59 -9.23
CA THR A 241 10.57 -12.33 -10.66
C THR A 241 11.80 -11.69 -11.29
N ASN A 242 12.42 -10.73 -10.61
CA ASN A 242 13.59 -10.03 -11.14
C ASN A 242 14.87 -10.86 -11.06
N LEU A 243 15.03 -11.70 -10.05
CA LEU A 243 16.10 -12.71 -10.01
C LEU A 243 15.97 -13.71 -11.17
N ALA A 244 14.75 -14.16 -11.50
CA ALA A 244 14.52 -15.04 -12.65
C ALA A 244 14.82 -14.34 -13.99
N ASN A 245 14.43 -13.07 -14.15
CA ASN A 245 14.79 -12.27 -15.34
C ASN A 245 16.31 -12.12 -15.47
N SER A 246 17.00 -11.80 -14.36
CA SER A 246 18.46 -11.66 -14.34
C SER A 246 19.14 -13.00 -14.62
N ALA A 247 18.68 -14.10 -14.00
CA ALA A 247 19.17 -15.45 -14.25
C ALA A 247 19.07 -15.84 -15.74
N ALA A 248 17.96 -15.49 -16.37
CA ALA A 248 17.73 -15.80 -17.78
C ALA A 248 18.62 -15.00 -18.75
N ALA A 249 19.22 -13.90 -18.28
CA ALA A 249 20.18 -13.10 -19.05
C ALA A 249 21.64 -13.53 -18.83
N GLN A 250 21.94 -14.44 -17.87
CA GLN A 250 23.28 -14.92 -17.58
C GLN A 250 23.76 -15.98 -18.58
N THR A 251 25.05 -15.98 -18.84
CA THR A 251 25.72 -17.01 -19.62
C THR A 251 26.44 -18.05 -18.74
N ASP A 252 26.79 -17.68 -17.51
CA ASP A 252 27.42 -18.58 -16.53
C ASP A 252 26.36 -19.46 -15.88
N PRO A 253 26.42 -20.81 -16.06
CA PRO A 253 25.45 -21.73 -15.48
C PRO A 253 25.37 -21.67 -13.95
N LYS A 254 26.48 -21.44 -13.25
CA LYS A 254 26.52 -21.36 -11.78
C LYS A 254 25.81 -20.12 -11.27
N VAL A 255 26.03 -18.97 -11.90
CA VAL A 255 25.35 -17.73 -11.56
C VAL A 255 23.85 -17.87 -11.82
N THR A 256 23.48 -18.49 -12.95
CA THR A 256 22.11 -18.76 -13.29
C THR A 256 21.43 -19.63 -12.24
N GLU A 257 22.05 -20.76 -11.87
CA GLU A 257 21.49 -21.69 -10.88
C GLU A 257 21.31 -21.02 -9.50
N SER A 258 22.30 -20.25 -9.05
CA SER A 258 22.22 -19.50 -7.81
C SER A 258 21.05 -18.53 -7.81
N LYS A 259 20.90 -17.71 -8.85
CA LYS A 259 19.80 -16.73 -8.95
C LYS A 259 18.42 -17.41 -9.02
N LEU A 260 18.31 -18.56 -9.71
CA LEU A 260 17.06 -19.32 -9.75
C LEU A 260 16.73 -19.94 -8.39
N ALA A 261 17.71 -20.45 -7.66
CA ALA A 261 17.52 -20.98 -6.31
C ALA A 261 17.03 -19.86 -5.36
N GLU A 262 17.62 -18.67 -5.45
CA GLU A 262 17.19 -17.50 -4.69
C GLU A 262 15.77 -17.06 -5.09
N ALA A 263 15.43 -17.06 -6.38
CA ALA A 263 14.08 -16.76 -6.86
C ALA A 263 13.03 -17.73 -6.30
N HIS A 264 13.34 -19.02 -6.29
CA HIS A 264 12.44 -20.03 -5.71
C HIS A 264 12.29 -19.84 -4.18
N ALA A 265 13.39 -19.61 -3.46
CA ALA A 265 13.34 -19.34 -2.03
C ALA A 265 12.53 -18.08 -1.70
N GLY A 266 12.59 -17.04 -2.53
CA GLY A 266 11.76 -15.86 -2.42
C GLY A 266 10.27 -16.16 -2.59
N CYS A 267 9.90 -16.98 -3.59
CA CYS A 267 8.51 -17.42 -3.76
C CYS A 267 8.02 -18.30 -2.58
N ASP A 268 8.88 -19.13 -1.99
CA ASP A 268 8.54 -19.89 -0.77
C ASP A 268 8.26 -18.95 0.41
N LYS A 269 9.04 -17.87 0.57
CA LYS A 269 8.81 -16.83 1.58
C LYS A 269 7.52 -16.04 1.30
N ALA A 270 7.27 -15.70 0.04
CA ALA A 270 6.00 -15.07 -0.35
C ALA A 270 4.81 -15.94 0.02
N ALA A 271 4.87 -17.25 -0.28
CA ALA A 271 3.83 -18.21 0.01
C ALA A 271 3.60 -18.43 1.53
N ALA A 272 4.66 -18.34 2.32
CA ALA A 272 4.57 -18.42 3.78
C ALA A 272 3.85 -17.20 4.39
N LEU A 273 3.96 -16.02 3.77
CA LEU A 273 3.27 -14.80 4.18
C LEU A 273 1.85 -14.71 3.60
N ASP A 274 1.68 -15.08 2.35
CA ASP A 274 0.41 -15.10 1.62
C ASP A 274 0.45 -16.19 0.53
N PRO A 275 -0.28 -17.31 0.71
CA PRO A 275 -0.31 -18.41 -0.25
C PRO A 275 -0.75 -18.00 -1.66
N ALA A 276 -1.67 -17.04 -1.81
CA ALA A 276 -2.15 -16.57 -3.10
C ALA A 276 -1.06 -15.78 -3.86
N VAL A 277 -0.33 -14.92 -3.13
CA VAL A 277 0.82 -14.21 -3.68
C VAL A 277 1.96 -15.17 -4.01
N GLY A 278 2.19 -16.18 -3.18
CA GLY A 278 3.17 -17.24 -3.45
C GLY A 278 2.87 -18.02 -4.75
N GLY A 279 1.63 -18.41 -4.96
CA GLY A 279 1.19 -19.05 -6.21
C GLY A 279 1.41 -18.16 -7.44
N THR A 280 1.08 -16.87 -7.31
CA THR A 280 1.33 -15.86 -8.35
C THR A 280 2.83 -15.66 -8.60
N CYS A 281 3.65 -15.64 -7.53
CA CYS A 281 5.12 -15.56 -7.63
C CYS A 281 5.69 -16.69 -8.50
N TYR A 282 5.35 -17.94 -8.19
CA TYR A 282 5.79 -19.09 -8.96
C TYR A 282 5.35 -19.04 -10.42
N ARG A 283 4.11 -18.62 -10.68
CA ARG A 283 3.63 -18.42 -12.06
C ARG A 283 4.45 -17.34 -12.78
N ASN A 284 4.74 -16.21 -12.15
CA ASN A 284 5.51 -15.13 -12.77
C ASN A 284 6.94 -15.57 -13.08
N VAL A 285 7.60 -16.28 -12.19
CA VAL A 285 8.93 -16.89 -12.44
C VAL A 285 8.85 -17.85 -13.62
N GLY A 286 7.83 -18.70 -13.67
CA GLY A 286 7.60 -19.61 -14.79
C GLY A 286 7.36 -18.88 -16.12
N ILE A 287 6.59 -17.80 -16.13
CA ILE A 287 6.37 -16.94 -17.32
C ILE A 287 7.71 -16.38 -17.82
N VAL A 288 8.52 -15.81 -16.93
CA VAL A 288 9.81 -15.26 -17.30
C VAL A 288 10.69 -16.30 -17.95
N LEU A 289 10.85 -17.47 -17.33
CA LEU A 289 11.71 -18.53 -17.82
C LEU A 289 11.22 -19.09 -19.14
N ASN A 290 9.90 -19.30 -19.28
CA ASN A 290 9.30 -19.78 -20.54
C ASN A 290 9.53 -18.78 -21.70
N ASN A 291 9.29 -17.49 -21.46
CA ASN A 291 9.47 -16.43 -22.46
C ASN A 291 10.94 -16.23 -22.88
N LYS A 292 11.87 -16.64 -22.04
CA LYS A 292 13.33 -16.56 -22.31
C LYS A 292 13.89 -17.87 -22.90
N GLY A 293 13.04 -18.82 -23.27
CA GLY A 293 13.46 -20.09 -23.86
C GLY A 293 14.05 -21.09 -22.85
N ARG A 294 13.82 -20.86 -21.54
CA ARG A 294 14.30 -21.72 -20.44
C ARG A 294 13.20 -22.65 -19.92
N GLN A 295 12.55 -23.37 -20.81
CA GLN A 295 11.38 -24.18 -20.50
C GLN A 295 11.66 -25.24 -19.43
N LYS A 296 12.84 -25.87 -19.45
CA LYS A 296 13.23 -26.84 -18.43
C LYS A 296 13.20 -26.23 -17.02
N ASP A 297 13.71 -25.03 -16.88
CA ASP A 297 13.76 -24.32 -15.60
C ASP A 297 12.38 -23.80 -15.19
N ALA A 298 11.47 -23.57 -16.15
CA ALA A 298 10.11 -23.12 -15.91
C ALA A 298 9.19 -24.19 -15.31
N VAL A 299 9.49 -25.49 -15.52
CA VAL A 299 8.60 -26.60 -15.11
C VAL A 299 8.36 -26.59 -13.59
N ALA A 300 9.42 -26.57 -12.79
CA ALA A 300 9.29 -26.67 -11.34
C ALA A 300 8.47 -25.50 -10.73
N PRO A 301 8.73 -24.21 -11.03
CA PRO A 301 7.89 -23.15 -10.53
C PRO A 301 6.45 -23.23 -11.05
N LEU A 302 6.21 -23.63 -12.30
CA LEU A 302 4.84 -23.77 -12.82
C LEU A 302 4.07 -24.92 -12.14
N GLN A 303 4.74 -26.02 -11.81
CA GLN A 303 4.14 -27.09 -10.99
C GLN A 303 3.74 -26.56 -9.60
N LYS A 304 4.61 -25.78 -8.93
CA LYS A 304 4.26 -25.16 -7.65
C LYS A 304 3.10 -24.15 -7.79
N ALA A 305 3.05 -23.38 -8.89
CA ALA A 305 1.95 -22.47 -9.17
C ALA A 305 0.60 -23.21 -9.30
N THR A 306 0.57 -24.32 -10.06
CA THR A 306 -0.64 -25.14 -10.24
C THR A 306 -1.06 -25.89 -8.97
N GLN A 307 -0.11 -26.24 -8.10
CA GLN A 307 -0.40 -26.80 -6.78
C GLN A 307 -0.98 -25.75 -5.82
N ALA A 308 -0.44 -24.52 -5.84
CA ALA A 308 -0.91 -23.44 -5.01
C ALA A 308 -2.31 -22.94 -5.43
N ASN A 309 -2.58 -22.90 -6.73
CA ASN A 309 -3.88 -22.52 -7.28
C ASN A 309 -4.28 -23.47 -8.43
N PRO A 310 -4.96 -24.59 -8.12
CA PRO A 310 -5.41 -25.55 -9.15
C PRO A 310 -6.43 -24.99 -10.15
N LYS A 311 -7.03 -23.82 -9.87
CA LYS A 311 -7.96 -23.14 -10.77
C LYS A 311 -7.29 -22.08 -11.67
N ASP A 312 -5.97 -21.96 -11.62
CA ASP A 312 -5.22 -21.05 -12.49
C ASP A 312 -4.99 -21.68 -13.87
N ALA A 313 -5.93 -21.45 -14.79
CA ALA A 313 -5.83 -21.97 -16.16
C ALA A 313 -4.55 -21.51 -16.87
N GLN A 314 -4.07 -20.28 -16.57
CA GLN A 314 -2.85 -19.76 -17.17
C GLN A 314 -1.61 -20.51 -16.68
N ALA A 315 -1.54 -20.88 -15.42
CA ALA A 315 -0.44 -21.68 -14.88
C ALA A 315 -0.41 -23.07 -15.52
N TRP A 316 -1.57 -23.70 -15.70
CA TRP A 316 -1.68 -25.00 -16.38
C TRP A 316 -1.30 -24.90 -17.87
N TYR A 317 -1.76 -23.87 -18.58
CA TYR A 317 -1.35 -23.60 -19.97
C TYR A 317 0.18 -23.48 -20.11
N LEU A 318 0.79 -22.65 -19.25
CA LEU A 318 2.24 -22.43 -19.27
C LEU A 318 3.03 -23.69 -18.94
N LEU A 319 2.52 -24.51 -17.99
CA LEU A 319 3.13 -25.80 -17.66
C LEU A 319 3.07 -26.75 -18.87
N GLY A 320 1.91 -26.86 -19.51
CA GLY A 320 1.76 -27.66 -20.74
C GLY A 320 2.71 -27.20 -21.84
N SER A 321 2.83 -25.90 -22.05
CA SER A 321 3.75 -25.29 -23.03
C SER A 321 5.22 -25.61 -22.71
N ALA A 322 5.64 -25.45 -21.44
CA ALA A 322 7.00 -25.77 -21.03
C ALA A 322 7.33 -27.26 -21.21
N LEU A 323 6.41 -28.15 -20.86
CA LEU A 323 6.57 -29.61 -21.03
C LEU A 323 6.58 -30.02 -22.51
N THR A 324 5.75 -29.36 -23.34
CA THR A 324 5.77 -29.62 -24.81
C THR A 324 7.12 -29.27 -25.42
N ALA A 325 7.75 -28.20 -25.01
CA ALA A 325 9.08 -27.80 -25.48
C ALA A 325 10.20 -28.77 -25.04
N MET A 326 9.91 -29.68 -24.09
CA MET A 326 10.80 -30.69 -23.61
C MET A 326 10.53 -32.08 -24.27
N MET A 327 9.72 -32.12 -25.33
CA MET A 327 9.43 -33.34 -26.08
C MET A 327 10.72 -33.95 -26.59
N ASP A 328 10.89 -35.26 -26.40
CA ASP A 328 12.03 -36.03 -26.90
C ASP A 328 11.69 -36.60 -28.31
N CYS A 329 12.44 -36.13 -29.30
CA CYS A 329 12.26 -36.56 -30.69
C CYS A 329 13.47 -37.36 -31.18
N LYS A 330 13.23 -38.56 -31.67
CA LYS A 330 14.25 -39.45 -32.24
C LYS A 330 13.98 -39.62 -33.71
N GLN A 331 15.02 -39.53 -34.50
CA GLN A 331 14.96 -39.81 -35.94
C GLN A 331 15.49 -41.20 -36.20
N GLU A 332 14.63 -42.06 -36.78
CA GLU A 332 14.99 -43.40 -37.22
C GLU A 332 14.77 -43.49 -38.73
N GLY A 333 15.84 -43.31 -39.50
CA GLY A 333 15.77 -43.25 -40.96
C GLY A 333 15.01 -41.98 -41.42
N GLU A 334 13.95 -42.17 -42.20
CA GLU A 334 13.09 -41.05 -42.65
C GLU A 334 11.95 -40.75 -41.67
N LYS A 335 11.77 -41.54 -40.60
CA LYS A 335 10.71 -41.38 -39.63
C LYS A 335 11.22 -40.65 -38.38
N MET A 336 10.52 -39.56 -38.03
CA MET A 336 10.70 -38.87 -36.73
C MET A 336 9.62 -39.35 -35.77
N THR A 337 10.03 -39.83 -34.62
CA THR A 337 9.12 -40.24 -33.53
C THR A 337 9.39 -39.37 -32.33
N CYS A 338 8.37 -38.66 -31.84
CA CYS A 338 8.48 -37.80 -30.68
C CYS A 338 7.67 -38.36 -29.52
N THR A 339 8.18 -38.17 -28.31
CA THR A 339 7.50 -38.55 -27.06
C THR A 339 7.27 -37.31 -26.21
N LEU A 340 6.04 -37.09 -25.79
CA LEU A 340 5.71 -35.99 -24.89
C LEU A 340 6.36 -36.15 -23.52
N ALA A 341 6.83 -35.09 -22.94
CA ALA A 341 7.26 -35.07 -21.54
C ALA A 341 6.09 -35.48 -20.63
N PRO A 342 6.34 -36.26 -19.56
CA PRO A 342 5.29 -36.67 -18.62
C PRO A 342 4.52 -35.46 -18.05
N GLY A 343 3.18 -35.54 -18.04
CA GLY A 343 2.30 -34.49 -17.54
C GLY A 343 1.88 -33.44 -18.57
N THR A 344 2.40 -33.47 -19.81
CA THR A 344 2.02 -32.51 -20.86
C THR A 344 0.52 -32.53 -21.15
N GLU A 345 -0.05 -33.72 -21.39
CA GLU A 345 -1.48 -33.86 -21.68
C GLU A 345 -2.34 -33.48 -20.49
N ASP A 346 -1.95 -33.87 -19.27
CA ASP A 346 -2.69 -33.55 -18.05
C ASP A 346 -2.73 -32.04 -17.83
N ALA A 347 -1.61 -31.32 -18.03
CA ALA A 347 -1.53 -29.87 -17.88
C ALA A 347 -2.51 -29.15 -18.84
N TYR A 348 -2.50 -29.50 -20.12
CA TYR A 348 -3.45 -28.90 -21.06
C TYR A 348 -4.90 -29.31 -20.77
N GLN A 349 -5.15 -30.55 -20.39
CA GLN A 349 -6.51 -30.98 -20.04
C GLN A 349 -7.04 -30.21 -18.83
N LYS A 350 -6.23 -30.01 -17.78
CA LYS A 350 -6.61 -29.18 -16.62
C LYS A 350 -6.93 -27.73 -17.02
N CYS A 351 -6.14 -27.15 -17.93
CA CYS A 351 -6.44 -25.83 -18.47
C CYS A 351 -7.81 -25.80 -19.16
N ILE A 352 -8.13 -26.80 -20.00
CA ILE A 352 -9.41 -26.92 -20.71
C ILE A 352 -10.56 -27.07 -19.71
N ASP A 353 -10.41 -27.95 -18.72
CA ASP A 353 -11.45 -28.29 -17.74
C ASP A 353 -11.87 -27.08 -16.88
N ILE A 354 -11.00 -26.08 -16.68
CA ILE A 354 -11.31 -24.87 -15.89
C ILE A 354 -12.32 -23.98 -16.62
N ASP A 355 -12.10 -23.69 -17.90
CA ASP A 355 -13.05 -22.94 -18.74
C ASP A 355 -12.86 -23.28 -20.22
N PRO A 356 -13.55 -24.34 -20.71
CA PRO A 356 -13.39 -24.80 -22.09
C PRO A 356 -13.90 -23.81 -23.15
N SER A 357 -14.75 -22.87 -22.76
CA SER A 357 -15.35 -21.87 -23.64
C SER A 357 -14.51 -20.62 -23.84
N SER A 358 -13.58 -20.34 -22.91
CA SER A 358 -12.69 -19.19 -22.96
C SER A 358 -11.71 -19.27 -24.14
N ALA A 359 -11.13 -18.12 -24.49
CA ALA A 359 -10.04 -18.09 -25.48
C ALA A 359 -8.85 -18.97 -25.08
N LEU A 360 -8.50 -18.94 -23.78
CA LEU A 360 -7.40 -19.74 -23.23
C LEU A 360 -7.72 -21.24 -23.24
N GLY A 361 -8.95 -21.64 -22.88
CA GLY A 361 -9.37 -23.04 -22.93
C GLY A 361 -9.31 -23.61 -24.35
N LYS A 362 -9.71 -22.83 -25.37
CA LYS A 362 -9.58 -23.19 -26.78
C LYS A 362 -8.12 -23.30 -27.19
N GLU A 363 -7.28 -22.35 -26.80
CA GLU A 363 -5.83 -22.37 -27.04
C GLU A 363 -5.17 -23.61 -26.39
N CYS A 364 -5.56 -23.96 -25.17
CA CYS A 364 -5.10 -25.19 -24.51
C CYS A 364 -5.47 -26.46 -25.31
N LYS A 365 -6.68 -26.49 -25.87
CA LYS A 365 -7.14 -27.59 -26.72
C LYS A 365 -6.31 -27.69 -28.00
N ASP A 366 -6.13 -26.56 -28.70
CA ASP A 366 -5.36 -26.54 -29.95
C ASP A 366 -3.90 -26.97 -29.71
N ASN A 367 -3.30 -26.54 -28.61
CA ASN A 367 -1.94 -26.93 -28.22
C ASN A 367 -1.87 -28.42 -27.82
N LEU A 368 -2.89 -29.00 -27.16
CA LEU A 368 -2.96 -30.41 -26.83
C LEU A 368 -3.06 -31.25 -28.07
N ASP A 369 -3.94 -30.87 -29.00
CA ASP A 369 -4.12 -31.57 -30.28
C ASP A 369 -2.84 -31.50 -31.12
N GLY A 370 -2.16 -30.34 -31.17
CA GLY A 370 -0.87 -30.19 -31.82
C GLY A 370 0.26 -31.03 -31.19
N ALA A 371 0.33 -31.07 -29.85
CA ALA A 371 1.32 -31.86 -29.14
C ALA A 371 1.11 -33.37 -29.41
N ARG A 372 -0.14 -33.84 -29.38
CA ARG A 372 -0.49 -35.25 -29.73
C ARG A 372 -0.14 -35.59 -31.16
N ALA A 373 -0.45 -34.69 -32.11
CA ALA A 373 -0.10 -34.91 -33.52
C ALA A 373 1.41 -34.98 -33.73
N ALA A 374 2.18 -34.16 -33.04
CA ALA A 374 3.66 -34.23 -33.08
C ALA A 374 4.21 -35.52 -32.48
N ALA A 375 3.61 -36.00 -31.39
CA ALA A 375 3.99 -37.28 -30.78
C ALA A 375 3.55 -38.50 -31.59
N GLY A 376 2.42 -38.42 -32.34
CA GLY A 376 1.90 -39.50 -33.18
C GLY A 376 2.72 -39.83 -34.42
N GLY A 377 3.78 -39.09 -34.70
CA GLY A 377 4.68 -39.26 -35.85
C GLY A 377 4.06 -38.79 -37.15
N THR A 378 4.44 -37.63 -37.64
CA THR A 378 4.15 -37.24 -39.04
C THR A 378 5.12 -37.93 -39.98
N GLU A 379 4.61 -38.78 -40.89
CA GLU A 379 5.36 -39.18 -42.06
C GLU A 379 5.62 -37.91 -42.90
N THR A 380 6.83 -37.37 -42.84
CA THR A 380 7.24 -36.29 -43.74
C THR A 380 7.43 -36.90 -45.13
N THR A 381 6.37 -36.86 -45.95
CA THR A 381 6.51 -37.14 -47.41
C THR A 381 7.35 -36.01 -48.01
N VAL A 382 8.67 -36.21 -48.08
CA VAL A 382 9.56 -35.40 -48.87
C VAL A 382 9.18 -35.59 -50.35
N SER A 383 8.36 -34.64 -50.87
CA SER A 383 8.04 -34.58 -52.27
C SER A 383 9.34 -34.40 -53.08
N LYS A 384 9.89 -35.49 -53.64
CA LYS A 384 10.97 -35.47 -54.61
C LYS A 384 10.41 -34.74 -55.87
N LYS A 385 10.67 -33.45 -56.02
CA LYS A 385 10.56 -32.78 -57.31
C LYS A 385 11.52 -33.46 -58.27
N LYS A 386 11.00 -34.37 -59.11
CA LYS A 386 11.72 -34.87 -60.29
C LYS A 386 12.08 -33.65 -61.15
N LYS A 387 13.37 -33.35 -61.25
CA LYS A 387 13.92 -32.56 -62.37
C LYS A 387 13.67 -33.36 -63.64
N LYS A 388 12.76 -32.87 -64.51
CA LYS A 388 12.76 -33.29 -65.91
C LYS A 388 13.91 -32.56 -66.58
N SER A 389 14.80 -33.37 -67.19
CA SER A 389 15.82 -33.00 -68.13
C SER A 389 15.21 -32.39 -69.38
#